data_e534c71013abe547f44f015d03d559d7
#
_entry.id   e534c71013abe547f44f015d03d559d7
#
_cell.length_a   1.000
_cell.length_b   1.000
_cell.length_c   1.000
_cell.angle_alpha   90.00
_cell.angle_beta   90.00
_cell.angle_gamma   90.00
#
_symmetry.space_group_name_H-M   'P 1'
#
loop_
_entity.id
_entity.type
_entity.pdbx_description
1 polymer ?
#
loop_
_entity_poly.entity_id
_entity_poly.type
_entity_poly.pdbx_seq_one_letter_code
_entity_poly.pdbx_strand_id
1 'polypeptide(L)'
;GLGDVYKRQEVIGRNSANYVKYDPSYIYNSGLQTFGILRNPQLFELIYATSKHLHAQPQKYKSEDEDTANDSEEKNGLYQFCSFPVVDYDFTKACTIALTKEDKAFIVDHISKAKACQGTLLKYIVEHKELPLAKEFPGIDENLLPDELRIMQKRAQQFADFMYVVHLRYNCIYSEKNGIRDEKMFEKFSIEHDRFKHSGINIDDVLDMVTLRENSSKMFCREVAACLASDKIAELDDCIIRRERRVKGTRRKIGNQAYSYDPKYPVHNYKLSFRWETVRAFVDELRGKEASNG
;
A
#
# COMPACT_ATOMS: atom_id res chain seq x y z
N GLY A 1 13.20 -28.03 -12.18
CA GLY A 1 14.19 -27.52 -11.26
C GLY A 1 13.63 -26.39 -10.41
N LEU A 2 14.22 -26.13 -9.25
CA LEU A 2 13.83 -25.05 -8.30
C LEU A 2 13.76 -23.66 -8.95
N GLY A 3 14.53 -23.38 -9.99
CA GLY A 3 14.51 -22.12 -10.73
C GLY A 3 13.21 -21.81 -11.48
N ASP A 4 12.43 -22.83 -11.85
CA ASP A 4 11.16 -22.64 -12.54
C ASP A 4 9.99 -22.31 -11.60
N VAL A 5 10.11 -22.66 -10.33
CA VAL A 5 9.09 -22.36 -9.32
C VAL A 5 9.10 -20.88 -8.98
N TYR A 6 10.26 -20.24 -8.87
CA TYR A 6 10.37 -18.81 -8.59
C TYR A 6 9.90 -17.94 -9.75
N LYS A 7 10.20 -18.30 -11.00
CA LYS A 7 9.70 -17.60 -12.20
C LYS A 7 8.18 -17.67 -12.36
N ARG A 8 7.52 -18.59 -11.68
CA ARG A 8 6.07 -18.81 -11.78
C ARG A 8 5.26 -18.07 -10.72
N GLN A 9 5.89 -17.61 -9.63
CA GLN A 9 5.19 -16.92 -8.52
C GLN A 9 4.79 -15.49 -8.81
N GLU A 10 5.40 -14.85 -9.81
CA GLU A 10 5.17 -13.43 -10.13
C GLU A 10 3.98 -13.17 -11.06
N VAL A 11 3.39 -14.21 -11.65
CA VAL A 11 2.24 -14.05 -12.56
C VAL A 11 0.94 -14.34 -11.82
N ILE A 12 0.15 -13.30 -11.59
CA ILE A 12 -1.16 -13.41 -10.95
C ILE A 12 -2.05 -14.36 -11.76
N GLY A 13 -2.57 -15.40 -11.08
CA GLY A 13 -3.50 -16.34 -11.66
C GLY A 13 -2.92 -17.48 -12.52
N ARG A 14 -1.60 -17.53 -12.73
CA ARG A 14 -0.97 -18.56 -13.57
C ARG A 14 -1.25 -20.01 -13.13
N ASN A 15 -1.39 -20.22 -11.83
CA ASN A 15 -1.64 -21.55 -11.24
C ASN A 15 -3.12 -21.77 -10.87
N SER A 16 -4.00 -20.84 -11.23
CA SER A 16 -5.43 -20.95 -10.94
C SER A 16 -6.12 -21.62 -12.13
N ALA A 17 -6.79 -22.75 -11.89
CA ALA A 17 -7.66 -23.40 -12.88
C ALA A 17 -8.95 -22.59 -13.12
N ASN A 18 -9.26 -21.64 -12.23
CA ASN A 18 -10.42 -20.77 -12.28
C ASN A 18 -10.02 -19.31 -12.44
N TYR A 19 -10.97 -18.48 -12.88
CA TYR A 19 -10.78 -17.04 -12.95
C TYR A 19 -10.35 -16.45 -11.61
N VAL A 20 -9.32 -15.62 -11.61
CA VAL A 20 -8.78 -15.01 -10.39
C VAL A 20 -9.70 -13.91 -9.93
N LYS A 21 -10.12 -13.93 -8.67
CA LYS A 21 -11.00 -12.90 -8.08
C LYS A 21 -10.45 -11.48 -8.21
N TYR A 22 -9.13 -11.34 -8.16
CA TYR A 22 -8.40 -10.08 -8.28
C TYR A 22 -7.37 -10.21 -9.41
N ASP A 23 -7.80 -9.95 -10.63
CA ASP A 23 -6.90 -9.90 -11.79
C ASP A 23 -6.05 -8.63 -11.83
N PRO A 24 -5.06 -8.54 -12.70
CA PRO A 24 -4.21 -7.37 -12.82
C PRO A 24 -5.00 -6.07 -13.05
N SER A 25 -6.04 -6.09 -13.87
CA SER A 25 -6.85 -4.89 -14.15
C SER A 25 -7.54 -4.37 -12.89
N TYR A 26 -8.07 -5.25 -12.05
CA TYR A 26 -8.66 -4.86 -10.76
C TYR A 26 -7.62 -4.28 -9.80
N ILE A 27 -6.43 -4.89 -9.73
CA ILE A 27 -5.37 -4.47 -8.81
C ILE A 27 -4.83 -3.09 -9.20
N TYR A 28 -4.59 -2.85 -10.47
CA TYR A 28 -4.02 -1.59 -10.97
C TYR A 28 -5.05 -0.48 -11.15
N ASN A 29 -6.34 -0.78 -11.20
CA ASN A 29 -7.42 0.19 -11.45
C ASN A 29 -7.30 1.43 -10.54
N SER A 30 -7.13 1.24 -9.24
CA SER A 30 -7.02 2.34 -8.26
C SER A 30 -5.80 3.24 -8.54
N GLY A 31 -4.67 2.67 -8.89
CA GLY A 31 -3.46 3.42 -9.26
C GLY A 31 -3.65 4.21 -10.55
N LEU A 32 -4.22 3.59 -11.57
CA LEU A 32 -4.49 4.22 -12.85
C LEU A 32 -5.48 5.39 -12.73
N GLN A 33 -6.49 5.27 -11.86
CA GLN A 33 -7.39 6.37 -11.53
C GLN A 33 -6.67 7.50 -10.79
N THR A 34 -5.87 7.15 -9.78
CA THR A 34 -5.13 8.11 -8.95
C THR A 34 -4.19 8.97 -9.80
N PHE A 35 -3.54 8.36 -10.77
CA PHE A 35 -2.64 9.06 -11.69
C PHE A 35 -3.36 9.72 -12.88
N GLY A 36 -4.68 9.63 -12.96
CA GLY A 36 -5.46 10.23 -14.05
C GLY A 36 -5.24 9.56 -15.41
N ILE A 37 -4.69 8.35 -15.43
CA ILE A 37 -4.50 7.54 -16.64
C ILE A 37 -5.84 7.02 -17.13
N LEU A 38 -6.69 6.56 -16.20
CA LEU A 38 -8.10 6.26 -16.50
C LEU A 38 -8.90 7.56 -16.51
N ARG A 39 -9.43 7.91 -17.69
CA ARG A 39 -10.25 9.10 -17.89
C ARG A 39 -11.69 8.90 -17.42
N ASN A 40 -12.22 7.69 -17.60
CA ASN A 40 -13.58 7.34 -17.20
C ASN A 40 -13.60 6.01 -16.42
N PRO A 41 -13.44 6.07 -15.08
CA PRO A 41 -13.46 4.88 -14.24
C PRO A 41 -14.77 4.08 -14.32
N GLN A 42 -15.91 4.75 -14.48
CA GLN A 42 -17.22 4.09 -14.53
C GLN A 42 -17.36 3.25 -15.79
N LEU A 43 -16.89 3.76 -16.92
CA LEU A 43 -16.87 3.01 -18.18
C LEU A 43 -15.95 1.79 -18.09
N PHE A 44 -14.79 1.93 -17.44
CA PHE A 44 -13.90 0.82 -17.19
C PHE A 44 -14.56 -0.28 -16.34
N GLU A 45 -15.25 0.08 -15.27
CA GLU A 45 -15.98 -0.87 -14.42
C GLU A 45 -17.09 -1.58 -15.19
N LEU A 46 -17.80 -0.88 -16.07
CA LEU A 46 -18.84 -1.46 -16.89
C LEU A 46 -18.27 -2.47 -17.90
N ILE A 47 -17.20 -2.10 -18.62
CA ILE A 47 -16.52 -2.99 -19.58
C ILE A 47 -15.94 -4.21 -18.84
N TYR A 48 -15.32 -4.00 -17.69
CA TYR A 48 -14.79 -5.07 -16.87
C TYR A 48 -15.88 -6.05 -16.40
N ALA A 49 -17.00 -5.54 -15.91
CA ALA A 49 -18.14 -6.37 -15.52
C ALA A 49 -18.71 -7.17 -16.70
N THR A 50 -18.83 -6.52 -17.87
CA THR A 50 -19.33 -7.16 -19.10
C THR A 50 -18.38 -8.24 -19.61
N SER A 51 -17.06 -7.96 -19.64
CA SER A 51 -16.06 -8.95 -20.08
C SER A 51 -16.01 -10.17 -19.16
N LYS A 52 -16.22 -9.97 -17.86
CA LYS A 52 -16.30 -11.04 -16.87
C LYS A 52 -17.47 -11.99 -17.12
N HIS A 53 -18.60 -11.45 -17.52
CA HIS A 53 -19.78 -12.26 -17.91
C HIS A 53 -19.57 -12.99 -19.24
N LEU A 54 -18.85 -12.39 -20.20
CA LEU A 54 -18.54 -13.01 -21.49
C LEU A 54 -17.56 -14.20 -21.33
N HIS A 55 -16.59 -14.07 -20.42
CA HIS A 55 -15.67 -15.20 -20.12
C HIS A 55 -16.29 -16.32 -19.28
N ALA A 56 -17.37 -16.06 -18.58
CA ALA A 56 -18.11 -17.06 -17.82
C ALA A 56 -19.05 -17.93 -18.69
N GLN A 57 -19.30 -17.54 -19.94
CA GLN A 57 -20.08 -18.35 -20.89
C GLN A 57 -19.13 -19.14 -21.79
N PRO A 58 -19.30 -20.47 -21.94
CA PRO A 58 -18.53 -21.24 -22.92
C PRO A 58 -18.81 -20.65 -24.31
N GLN A 59 -17.73 -20.30 -25.02
CA GLN A 59 -17.79 -19.72 -26.36
C GLN A 59 -18.65 -20.61 -27.30
N LYS A 60 -19.86 -20.16 -27.58
CA LYS A 60 -20.72 -20.66 -28.63
C LYS A 60 -21.05 -19.58 -29.63
N TYR A 61 -20.04 -18.88 -30.12
CA TYR A 61 -20.20 -18.06 -31.34
C TYR A 61 -18.86 -18.03 -32.06
N LYS A 62 -18.65 -19.03 -32.93
CA LYS A 62 -17.95 -18.82 -34.18
C LYS A 62 -19.05 -18.47 -35.18
N SER A 63 -19.28 -17.23 -35.48
CA SER A 63 -19.90 -16.83 -36.71
C SER A 63 -18.80 -16.61 -37.71
N GLU A 64 -18.69 -17.56 -38.64
CA GLU A 64 -18.08 -17.32 -39.94
C GLU A 64 -19.01 -16.34 -40.66
N ASP A 65 -18.66 -15.08 -40.62
CA ASP A 65 -18.96 -14.07 -41.66
C ASP A 65 -18.15 -12.82 -41.29
N GLU A 66 -16.98 -12.80 -41.85
CA GLU A 66 -16.20 -11.59 -41.95
C GLU A 66 -16.57 -10.84 -43.18
N ASP A 67 -16.76 -9.56 -43.04
CA ASP A 67 -15.91 -8.54 -43.71
C ASP A 67 -16.45 -7.17 -43.34
N THR A 68 -15.49 -6.29 -42.98
CA THR A 68 -15.71 -4.85 -42.75
C THR A 68 -16.32 -4.42 -41.41
N ALA A 69 -15.63 -4.67 -40.32
CA ALA A 69 -15.80 -3.91 -39.09
C ALA A 69 -14.63 -2.93 -38.91
N ASN A 70 -14.98 -1.67 -38.89
CA ASN A 70 -14.15 -0.49 -38.76
C ASN A 70 -13.13 -0.58 -37.61
N ASP A 71 -11.89 -0.88 -37.95
CA ASP A 71 -10.71 -0.82 -37.06
C ASP A 71 -10.50 0.57 -36.42
N SER A 72 -11.21 1.59 -36.91
CA SER A 72 -11.18 2.97 -36.42
C SER A 72 -12.12 3.25 -35.24
N GLU A 73 -13.24 2.52 -35.09
CA GLU A 73 -14.19 2.75 -34.00
C GLU A 73 -13.75 2.06 -32.69
N GLU A 74 -13.13 0.89 -32.76
CA GLU A 74 -12.55 0.23 -31.59
C GLU A 74 -11.40 1.03 -30.99
N LYS A 75 -10.52 1.60 -31.83
CA LYS A 75 -9.43 2.48 -31.38
C LYS A 75 -9.97 3.73 -30.68
N ASN A 76 -11.02 4.34 -31.21
CA ASN A 76 -11.67 5.50 -30.60
C ASN A 76 -12.32 5.18 -29.23
N GLY A 77 -12.87 3.99 -29.03
CA GLY A 77 -13.43 3.56 -27.76
C GLY A 77 -12.39 3.46 -26.65
N LEU A 78 -11.22 2.91 -26.92
CA LEU A 78 -10.11 2.81 -25.96
C LEU A 78 -9.59 4.18 -25.51
N TYR A 79 -9.49 5.15 -26.41
CA TYR A 79 -9.06 6.52 -26.09
C TYR A 79 -10.07 7.29 -25.19
N GLN A 80 -11.32 6.85 -25.09
CA GLN A 80 -12.31 7.52 -24.28
C GLN A 80 -12.13 7.28 -22.77
N PHE A 81 -11.53 6.18 -22.35
CA PHE A 81 -11.39 5.85 -20.94
C PHE A 81 -9.95 5.73 -20.43
N CYS A 82 -8.96 5.61 -21.31
CA CYS A 82 -7.56 5.60 -20.86
C CYS A 82 -6.66 6.50 -21.73
N SER A 83 -5.54 6.93 -21.13
CA SER A 83 -4.54 7.80 -21.77
C SER A 83 -3.35 7.04 -22.35
N PHE A 84 -3.39 5.71 -22.34
CA PHE A 84 -2.28 4.92 -22.86
C PHE A 84 -2.07 5.19 -24.36
N PRO A 85 -0.80 5.37 -24.79
CA PRO A 85 -0.51 5.28 -26.19
C PRO A 85 -0.88 3.87 -26.68
N VAL A 86 -1.62 3.78 -27.78
CA VAL A 86 -1.91 2.49 -28.41
C VAL A 86 -0.60 2.00 -29.03
N VAL A 87 -0.02 0.98 -28.43
CA VAL A 87 1.15 0.29 -28.94
C VAL A 87 0.70 -1.05 -29.47
N ASP A 88 1.01 -1.32 -30.74
CA ASP A 88 0.77 -2.62 -31.33
C ASP A 88 1.82 -3.59 -30.79
N TYR A 89 1.45 -4.39 -29.80
CA TYR A 89 2.35 -5.36 -29.18
C TYR A 89 2.39 -6.64 -30.02
N ASP A 90 3.52 -6.91 -30.59
CA ASP A 90 3.82 -8.21 -31.17
C ASP A 90 4.20 -9.20 -30.06
N PHE A 91 3.18 -9.88 -29.52
CA PHE A 91 3.36 -10.88 -28.46
C PHE A 91 4.14 -12.12 -28.88
N THR A 92 4.53 -12.24 -30.17
CA THR A 92 5.42 -13.30 -30.64
C THR A 92 6.89 -13.00 -30.33
N LYS A 93 7.21 -11.75 -30.02
CA LYS A 93 8.56 -11.29 -29.63
C LYS A 93 8.72 -11.29 -28.11
N ALA A 94 9.97 -11.40 -27.66
CA ALA A 94 10.30 -11.27 -26.25
C ALA A 94 9.94 -9.84 -25.77
N CYS A 95 8.99 -9.75 -24.84
CA CYS A 95 8.60 -8.49 -24.22
C CYS A 95 9.41 -8.28 -22.93
N THR A 96 9.89 -7.05 -22.74
CA THR A 96 10.48 -6.63 -21.46
C THR A 96 9.42 -5.88 -20.64
N ILE A 97 9.48 -6.04 -19.32
CA ILE A 97 8.69 -5.25 -18.37
C ILE A 97 9.41 -3.96 -17.93
N ALA A 98 10.65 -3.76 -18.38
CA ALA A 98 11.41 -2.56 -18.09
C ALA A 98 10.78 -1.36 -18.79
N LEU A 99 10.62 -0.26 -18.06
CA LEU A 99 10.05 0.97 -18.61
C LEU A 99 11.00 1.62 -19.61
N THR A 100 10.48 1.95 -20.79
CA THR A 100 11.17 2.76 -21.78
C THR A 100 11.30 4.22 -21.30
N LYS A 101 12.05 5.04 -22.01
CA LYS A 101 12.14 6.48 -21.72
C LYS A 101 10.78 7.16 -21.89
N GLU A 102 10.03 6.74 -22.88
CA GLU A 102 8.68 7.23 -23.20
C GLU A 102 7.70 6.84 -22.11
N ASP A 103 7.73 5.59 -21.60
CA ASP A 103 6.90 5.13 -20.50
C ASP A 103 7.19 5.94 -19.21
N LYS A 104 8.46 6.17 -18.90
CA LYS A 104 8.88 6.97 -17.75
C LYS A 104 8.39 8.40 -17.87
N ALA A 105 8.53 9.02 -19.02
CA ALA A 105 8.06 10.37 -19.27
C ALA A 105 6.54 10.47 -19.16
N PHE A 106 5.81 9.48 -19.67
CA PHE A 106 4.36 9.38 -19.58
C PHE A 106 3.89 9.28 -18.11
N ILE A 107 4.49 8.41 -17.31
CA ILE A 107 4.14 8.24 -15.89
C ILE A 107 4.44 9.51 -15.10
N VAL A 108 5.60 10.12 -15.30
CA VAL A 108 6.01 11.37 -14.64
C VAL A 108 5.02 12.49 -14.97
N ASP A 109 4.65 12.65 -16.25
CA ASP A 109 3.68 13.66 -16.68
C ASP A 109 2.31 13.47 -16.01
N HIS A 110 1.83 12.22 -15.92
CA HIS A 110 0.58 11.92 -15.27
C HIS A 110 0.62 12.16 -13.75
N ILE A 111 1.68 11.77 -13.05
CA ILE A 111 1.86 12.07 -11.62
C ILE A 111 1.86 13.59 -11.39
N SER A 112 2.58 14.34 -12.22
CA SER A 112 2.70 15.79 -12.10
C SER A 112 1.36 16.53 -12.31
N LYS A 113 0.50 16.02 -13.20
CA LYS A 113 -0.80 16.62 -13.54
C LYS A 113 -1.97 16.10 -12.71
N ALA A 114 -1.89 14.88 -12.20
CA ALA A 114 -2.99 14.26 -11.49
C ALA A 114 -3.42 15.06 -10.26
N LYS A 115 -4.73 15.34 -10.16
CA LYS A 115 -5.30 16.09 -9.03
C LYS A 115 -5.00 15.42 -7.69
N ALA A 116 -5.05 14.10 -7.62
CA ALA A 116 -4.79 13.34 -6.41
C ALA A 116 -3.32 13.37 -5.97
N CYS A 117 -2.40 13.75 -6.86
CA CYS A 117 -0.97 13.86 -6.56
C CYS A 117 -0.55 15.27 -6.16
N GLN A 118 -1.41 16.29 -6.32
CA GLN A 118 -1.07 17.65 -5.94
C GLN A 118 -0.79 17.77 -4.45
N GLY A 119 0.29 18.48 -4.09
CA GLY A 119 0.71 18.64 -2.70
C GLY A 119 1.25 17.36 -2.03
N THR A 120 1.50 16.29 -2.78
CA THR A 120 2.03 15.03 -2.22
C THR A 120 3.55 14.94 -2.32
N LEU A 121 4.15 14.18 -1.39
CA LEU A 121 5.57 13.88 -1.42
C LEU A 121 5.97 13.14 -2.70
N LEU A 122 5.12 12.24 -3.21
CA LEU A 122 5.39 11.51 -4.46
C LEU A 122 5.61 12.46 -5.64
N LYS A 123 4.69 13.41 -5.85
CA LYS A 123 4.85 14.41 -6.91
C LYS A 123 6.16 15.17 -6.74
N TYR A 124 6.42 15.68 -5.53
CA TYR A 124 7.62 16.45 -5.25
C TYR A 124 8.91 15.70 -5.60
N ILE A 125 9.06 14.45 -5.16
CA ILE A 125 10.26 13.65 -5.43
C ILE A 125 10.41 13.22 -6.90
N VAL A 126 9.30 13.10 -7.64
CA VAL A 126 9.32 12.77 -9.06
C VAL A 126 9.74 14.00 -9.89
N GLU A 127 9.33 15.20 -9.50
CA GLU A 127 9.69 16.46 -10.17
C GLU A 127 11.13 16.93 -9.82
N HIS A 128 11.64 16.60 -8.63
CA HIS A 128 12.98 16.96 -8.17
C HIS A 128 13.90 15.74 -8.19
N LYS A 129 14.40 15.42 -9.39
CA LYS A 129 15.20 14.20 -9.63
C LYS A 129 16.53 14.19 -8.88
N GLU A 130 17.05 15.36 -8.52
CA GLU A 130 18.31 15.57 -7.80
C GLU A 130 18.21 15.21 -6.31
N LEU A 131 17.01 15.15 -5.74
CA LEU A 131 16.84 14.86 -4.32
C LEU A 131 17.41 13.49 -3.94
N PRO A 132 18.29 13.42 -2.94
CA PRO A 132 18.76 12.14 -2.43
C PRO A 132 17.64 11.41 -1.70
N LEU A 133 17.47 10.11 -1.96
CA LEU A 133 16.52 9.25 -1.30
C LEU A 133 17.27 8.25 -0.43
N ALA A 134 17.09 8.31 0.89
CA ALA A 134 17.66 7.35 1.81
C ALA A 134 16.96 5.99 1.71
N LYS A 135 17.61 4.93 2.15
CA LYS A 135 17.07 3.57 2.11
C LYS A 135 15.84 3.41 3.01
N GLU A 136 15.90 3.99 4.19
CA GLU A 136 14.86 3.85 5.22
C GLU A 136 13.95 5.09 5.27
N PHE A 137 12.70 4.90 5.67
CA PHE A 137 11.79 6.00 5.95
C PHE A 137 12.31 6.83 7.15
N PRO A 138 12.27 8.17 7.09
CA PRO A 138 11.48 9.01 6.19
C PRO A 138 12.03 9.26 4.78
N GLY A 139 13.26 8.84 4.51
CA GLY A 139 13.85 8.76 3.18
C GLY A 139 14.32 10.06 2.56
N ILE A 140 13.91 11.21 3.05
CA ILE A 140 14.33 12.54 2.57
C ILE A 140 14.70 13.41 3.77
N ASP A 141 15.82 14.11 3.68
CA ASP A 141 16.21 15.12 4.66
C ASP A 141 15.13 16.21 4.72
N GLU A 142 14.60 16.47 5.92
CA GLU A 142 13.52 17.43 6.14
C GLU A 142 13.89 18.86 5.69
N ASN A 143 15.19 19.20 5.73
CA ASN A 143 15.70 20.50 5.29
C ASN A 143 15.60 20.71 3.77
N LEU A 144 15.44 19.64 3.00
CA LEU A 144 15.25 19.67 1.55
C LEU A 144 13.77 19.75 1.13
N LEU A 145 12.85 19.74 2.09
CA LEU A 145 11.41 19.74 1.84
C LEU A 145 10.80 21.13 2.07
N PRO A 146 9.83 21.52 1.23
CA PRO A 146 8.95 22.63 1.55
C PRO A 146 8.24 22.42 2.89
N ASP A 147 7.85 23.49 3.57
CA ASP A 147 7.28 23.46 4.91
C ASP A 147 6.09 22.50 5.04
N GLU A 148 5.18 22.52 4.08
CA GLU A 148 4.00 21.64 4.09
C GLU A 148 4.37 20.16 4.02
N LEU A 149 5.32 19.79 3.16
CA LEU A 149 5.79 18.40 3.03
C LEU A 149 6.64 17.98 4.21
N ARG A 150 7.42 18.90 4.77
CA ARG A 150 8.18 18.66 6.01
C ARG A 150 7.25 18.35 7.17
N ILE A 151 6.18 19.13 7.34
CA ILE A 151 5.15 18.88 8.35
C ILE A 151 4.49 17.51 8.11
N MET A 152 4.12 17.21 6.89
CA MET A 152 3.52 15.92 6.52
C MET A 152 4.44 14.75 6.86
N GLN A 153 5.72 14.81 6.49
CA GLN A 153 6.71 13.79 6.78
C GLN A 153 6.88 13.61 8.30
N LYS A 154 7.00 14.71 9.05
CA LYS A 154 7.10 14.68 10.51
C LYS A 154 5.87 14.02 11.14
N ARG A 155 4.66 14.34 10.69
CA ARG A 155 3.43 13.72 11.20
C ARG A 155 3.39 12.21 10.88
N ALA A 156 3.84 11.82 9.70
CA ALA A 156 3.94 10.40 9.36
C ALA A 156 4.93 9.65 10.29
N GLN A 157 6.08 10.24 10.60
CA GLN A 157 7.02 9.69 11.59
C GLN A 157 6.39 9.58 12.97
N GLN A 158 5.72 10.63 13.44
CA GLN A 158 5.02 10.62 14.73
C GLN A 158 3.96 9.51 14.79
N PHE A 159 3.22 9.30 13.70
CA PHE A 159 2.26 8.20 13.62
C PHE A 159 2.94 6.82 13.64
N ALA A 160 4.08 6.68 12.96
CA ALA A 160 4.85 5.45 12.97
C ALA A 160 5.38 5.13 14.38
N ASP A 161 5.89 6.13 15.10
CA ASP A 161 6.35 6.00 16.49
C ASP A 161 5.20 5.63 17.43
N PHE A 162 4.09 6.34 17.35
CA PHE A 162 2.88 6.03 18.12
C PHE A 162 2.41 4.59 17.89
N MET A 163 2.23 4.19 16.62
CA MET A 163 1.77 2.84 16.30
C MET A 163 2.77 1.76 16.72
N TYR A 164 4.05 2.06 16.72
CA TYR A 164 5.07 1.13 17.19
C TYR A 164 4.90 0.81 18.68
N VAL A 165 4.68 1.82 19.52
CA VAL A 165 4.38 1.62 20.95
C VAL A 165 3.13 0.75 21.14
N VAL A 166 2.09 0.99 20.34
CA VAL A 166 0.85 0.19 20.38
C VAL A 166 1.11 -1.26 19.98
N HIS A 167 1.92 -1.49 18.95
CA HIS A 167 2.28 -2.85 18.51
C HIS A 167 3.13 -3.59 19.55
N LEU A 168 4.05 -2.90 20.21
CA LEU A 168 4.82 -3.50 21.31
C LEU A 168 3.90 -3.91 22.45
N ARG A 169 2.98 -3.04 22.89
CA ARG A 169 2.01 -3.39 23.95
C ARG A 169 1.10 -4.54 23.53
N TYR A 170 0.63 -4.56 22.26
CA TYR A 170 -0.13 -5.68 21.72
C TYR A 170 0.63 -7.02 21.88
N ASN A 171 1.92 -7.06 21.58
CA ASN A 171 2.74 -8.26 21.74
C ASN A 171 2.92 -8.65 23.22
N CYS A 172 3.08 -7.69 24.13
CA CYS A 172 3.11 -7.96 25.56
C CYS A 172 1.83 -8.67 26.01
N ILE A 173 0.65 -8.13 25.65
CA ILE A 173 -0.63 -8.72 25.98
C ILE A 173 -0.78 -10.11 25.34
N TYR A 174 -0.39 -10.26 24.08
CA TYR A 174 -0.51 -11.53 23.35
C TYR A 174 0.38 -12.61 23.98
N SER A 175 1.61 -12.27 24.37
CA SER A 175 2.51 -13.20 25.08
C SER A 175 1.95 -13.64 26.43
N GLU A 176 1.47 -12.72 27.26
CA GLU A 176 0.89 -13.03 28.58
C GLU A 176 -0.38 -13.89 28.48
N LYS A 177 -1.26 -13.61 27.50
CA LYS A 177 -2.48 -14.42 27.27
C LYS A 177 -2.17 -15.82 26.73
N ASN A 178 -0.93 -16.07 26.29
CA ASN A 178 -0.41 -17.40 25.93
C ASN A 178 0.40 -18.07 27.05
N GLY A 179 0.42 -17.48 28.26
CA GLY A 179 1.20 -18.00 29.40
C GLY A 179 2.70 -17.82 29.27
N ILE A 180 3.15 -16.97 28.35
CA ILE A 180 4.56 -16.65 28.10
C ILE A 180 4.77 -15.17 28.41
N ARG A 181 5.74 -14.85 29.26
CA ARG A 181 6.16 -13.45 29.45
C ARG A 181 7.40 -13.19 28.61
N ASP A 182 7.24 -12.42 27.52
CA ASP A 182 8.36 -12.01 26.67
C ASP A 182 9.05 -10.76 27.26
N GLU A 183 10.01 -10.95 28.15
CA GLU A 183 10.70 -9.86 28.88
C GLU A 183 11.34 -8.84 27.92
N LYS A 184 11.89 -9.30 26.79
CA LYS A 184 12.46 -8.39 25.78
C LYS A 184 11.41 -7.46 25.16
N MET A 185 10.19 -7.97 24.97
CA MET A 185 9.10 -7.17 24.45
C MET A 185 8.61 -6.15 25.46
N PHE A 186 8.53 -6.53 26.73
CA PHE A 186 8.20 -5.63 27.83
C PHE A 186 9.24 -4.52 28.01
N GLU A 187 10.52 -4.85 27.94
CA GLU A 187 11.61 -3.87 27.99
C GLU A 187 11.51 -2.86 26.84
N LYS A 188 11.34 -3.35 25.59
CA LYS A 188 11.15 -2.48 24.43
C LYS A 188 9.92 -1.58 24.59
N PHE A 189 8.80 -2.13 25.06
CA PHE A 189 7.61 -1.35 25.31
C PHE A 189 7.88 -0.24 26.33
N SER A 190 8.53 -0.54 27.44
CA SER A 190 8.86 0.45 28.47
C SER A 190 9.70 1.61 27.92
N ILE A 191 10.73 1.30 27.13
CA ILE A 191 11.62 2.30 26.51
C ILE A 191 10.83 3.19 25.53
N GLU A 192 10.06 2.59 24.62
CA GLU A 192 9.35 3.36 23.60
C GLU A 192 8.13 4.10 24.16
N HIS A 193 7.50 3.58 25.21
CA HIS A 193 6.45 4.27 25.96
C HIS A 193 6.97 5.54 26.62
N ASP A 194 8.12 5.43 27.30
CA ASP A 194 8.78 6.59 27.92
C ASP A 194 9.17 7.64 26.86
N ARG A 195 9.70 7.22 25.71
CA ARG A 195 9.96 8.13 24.58
C ARG A 195 8.69 8.82 24.09
N PHE A 196 7.59 8.07 23.95
CA PHE A 196 6.31 8.64 23.52
C PHE A 196 5.83 9.72 24.49
N LYS A 197 5.88 9.49 25.79
CA LYS A 197 5.48 10.48 26.80
C LYS A 197 6.28 11.79 26.70
N HIS A 198 7.56 11.71 26.38
CA HIS A 198 8.43 12.88 26.26
C HIS A 198 8.49 13.46 24.85
N SER A 199 7.83 12.87 23.86
CA SER A 199 7.93 13.28 22.46
C SER A 199 7.14 14.55 22.12
N GLY A 200 6.18 14.95 22.96
CA GLY A 200 5.25 16.05 22.67
C GLY A 200 4.31 15.77 21.48
N ILE A 201 4.12 14.51 21.11
CA ILE A 201 3.22 14.15 20.00
C ILE A 201 1.78 14.48 20.39
N ASN A 202 1.16 15.40 19.63
CA ASN A 202 -0.28 15.60 19.68
C ASN A 202 -0.95 14.68 18.64
N ILE A 203 -1.69 13.70 19.13
CA ILE A 203 -2.31 12.71 18.26
C ILE A 203 -3.39 13.30 17.35
N ASP A 204 -4.09 14.34 17.78
CA ASP A 204 -5.10 14.98 16.95
C ASP A 204 -4.49 15.64 15.72
N ASP A 205 -3.39 16.36 15.89
CA ASP A 205 -2.64 16.95 14.77
C ASP A 205 -2.17 15.90 13.76
N VAL A 206 -1.80 14.70 14.24
CA VAL A 206 -1.40 13.59 13.38
C VAL A 206 -2.61 13.02 12.65
N LEU A 207 -3.73 12.84 13.35
CA LEU A 207 -4.95 12.23 12.80
C LEU A 207 -5.68 13.15 11.79
N ASP A 208 -5.48 14.46 11.88
CA ASP A 208 -6.07 15.40 10.93
C ASP A 208 -5.47 15.27 9.54
N MET A 209 -4.23 14.81 9.44
CA MET A 209 -3.57 14.56 8.15
C MET A 209 -3.86 13.17 7.57
N VAL A 210 -4.42 12.26 8.37
CA VAL A 210 -4.69 10.89 7.94
C VAL A 210 -6.16 10.74 7.57
N THR A 211 -6.41 10.42 6.29
CA THR A 211 -7.75 10.06 5.83
C THR A 211 -8.07 8.64 6.28
N LEU A 212 -8.55 8.49 7.51
CA LEU A 212 -9.07 7.21 7.98
C LEU A 212 -10.52 7.06 7.55
N ARG A 213 -10.83 5.93 6.91
CA ARG A 213 -12.19 5.63 6.40
C ARG A 213 -13.26 5.56 7.51
N GLU A 214 -12.85 5.29 8.75
CA GLU A 214 -13.76 5.13 9.87
C GLU A 214 -13.37 6.02 11.05
N ASN A 215 -14.34 6.77 11.57
CA ASN A 215 -14.19 7.54 12.82
C ASN A 215 -13.75 6.66 13.99
N SER A 216 -14.15 5.39 13.99
CA SER A 216 -13.77 4.43 15.03
C SER A 216 -12.26 4.16 15.11
N SER A 217 -11.51 4.35 14.02
CA SER A 217 -10.05 4.24 14.04
C SER A 217 -9.41 5.47 14.68
N LYS A 218 -9.94 6.67 14.39
CA LYS A 218 -9.48 7.91 15.04
C LYS A 218 -9.79 7.87 16.56
N MET A 219 -10.98 7.42 16.95
CA MET A 219 -11.35 7.28 18.36
C MET A 219 -10.41 6.31 19.08
N PHE A 220 -10.12 5.15 18.50
CA PHE A 220 -9.16 4.20 19.06
C PHE A 220 -7.78 4.84 19.29
N CYS A 221 -7.25 5.56 18.30
CA CYS A 221 -5.96 6.23 18.45
C CYS A 221 -5.97 7.27 19.57
N ARG A 222 -7.06 8.05 19.73
CA ARG A 222 -7.21 9.01 20.83
C ARG A 222 -7.27 8.34 22.19
N GLU A 223 -8.09 7.29 22.35
CA GLU A 223 -8.18 6.53 23.60
C GLU A 223 -6.82 5.95 23.99
N VAL A 224 -6.13 5.32 23.05
CA VAL A 224 -4.80 4.73 23.28
C VAL A 224 -3.76 5.80 23.64
N ALA A 225 -3.73 6.92 22.93
CA ALA A 225 -2.80 8.01 23.22
C ALA A 225 -3.04 8.61 24.63
N ALA A 226 -4.30 8.77 25.03
CA ALA A 226 -4.66 9.23 26.36
C ALA A 226 -4.21 8.24 27.46
N CYS A 227 -4.39 6.94 27.23
CA CYS A 227 -3.92 5.90 28.17
C CYS A 227 -2.39 5.89 28.28
N LEU A 228 -1.67 5.99 27.16
CA LEU A 228 -0.20 6.06 27.14
C LEU A 228 0.31 7.31 27.87
N ALA A 229 -0.28 8.47 27.64
CA ALA A 229 0.12 9.72 28.28
C ALA A 229 -0.11 9.72 29.80
N SER A 230 -1.11 8.97 30.27
CA SER A 230 -1.52 8.92 31.68
C SER A 230 -1.04 7.67 32.43
N ASP A 231 -0.19 6.86 31.86
CA ASP A 231 0.30 5.57 32.42
C ASP A 231 -0.82 4.58 32.78
N LYS A 232 -1.97 4.68 32.13
CA LYS A 232 -3.13 3.82 32.38
C LYS A 232 -3.04 2.51 31.62
N ILE A 233 -2.08 1.67 32.00
CA ILE A 233 -1.72 0.45 31.26
C ILE A 233 -2.87 -0.56 31.20
N ALA A 234 -3.63 -0.74 32.25
CA ALA A 234 -4.77 -1.66 32.24
C ALA A 234 -5.87 -1.19 31.25
N GLU A 235 -6.18 0.11 31.23
CA GLU A 235 -7.13 0.69 30.28
C GLU A 235 -6.62 0.59 28.83
N LEU A 236 -5.32 0.77 28.62
CA LEU A 236 -4.65 0.58 27.31
C LEU A 236 -4.83 -0.85 26.80
N ASP A 237 -4.64 -1.84 27.67
CA ASP A 237 -4.82 -3.25 27.35
C ASP A 237 -6.24 -3.55 26.90
N ASP A 238 -7.22 -3.06 27.66
CA ASP A 238 -8.63 -3.21 27.33
C ASP A 238 -8.99 -2.56 25.99
N CYS A 239 -8.44 -1.37 25.69
CA CYS A 239 -8.62 -0.71 24.40
C CYS A 239 -8.10 -1.57 23.25
N ILE A 240 -6.88 -2.10 23.38
CA ILE A 240 -6.23 -2.93 22.34
C ILE A 240 -7.01 -4.23 22.15
N ILE A 241 -7.39 -4.93 23.21
CA ILE A 241 -8.15 -6.18 23.16
C ILE A 241 -9.52 -5.97 22.50
N ARG A 242 -10.25 -4.93 22.90
CA ARG A 242 -11.54 -4.57 22.30
C ARG A 242 -11.41 -4.27 20.81
N ARG A 243 -10.38 -3.50 20.44
CA ARG A 243 -10.11 -3.17 19.03
C ARG A 243 -9.83 -4.42 18.19
N GLU A 244 -8.95 -5.31 18.66
CA GLU A 244 -8.66 -6.54 17.93
C GLU A 244 -9.90 -7.43 17.78
N ARG A 245 -10.67 -7.61 18.86
CA ARG A 245 -11.91 -8.40 18.85
C ARG A 245 -12.90 -7.85 17.82
N ARG A 246 -13.08 -6.53 17.78
CA ARG A 246 -14.00 -5.88 16.85
C ARG A 246 -13.56 -6.03 15.39
N VAL A 247 -12.26 -5.85 15.12
CA VAL A 247 -11.73 -5.83 13.72
C VAL A 247 -11.52 -7.23 13.18
N LYS A 248 -11.06 -8.17 14.01
CA LYS A 248 -10.65 -9.52 13.55
C LYS A 248 -11.69 -10.61 13.89
N GLY A 249 -12.61 -10.36 14.82
CA GLY A 249 -13.62 -11.33 15.22
C GLY A 249 -13.01 -12.67 15.64
N THR A 250 -13.39 -13.74 14.98
CA THR A 250 -12.87 -15.11 15.23
C THR A 250 -11.38 -15.28 14.87
N ARG A 251 -10.82 -14.39 14.02
CA ARG A 251 -9.40 -14.40 13.64
C ARG A 251 -8.50 -13.61 14.60
N ARG A 252 -9.03 -13.13 15.75
CA ARG A 252 -8.21 -12.50 16.77
C ARG A 252 -7.13 -13.46 17.28
N LYS A 253 -5.99 -12.93 17.70
CA LYS A 253 -4.90 -13.74 18.28
C LYS A 253 -4.92 -13.72 19.79
N ILE A 254 -5.19 -12.54 20.39
CA ILE A 254 -5.23 -12.40 21.86
C ILE A 254 -6.37 -13.25 22.44
N GLY A 255 -6.00 -14.20 23.31
CA GLY A 255 -6.94 -15.08 24.00
C GLY A 255 -7.65 -16.08 23.07
N ASN A 256 -7.06 -16.41 21.93
CA ASN A 256 -7.57 -17.43 21.02
C ASN A 256 -6.60 -18.61 20.95
N GLN A 257 -7.05 -19.78 21.40
CA GLN A 257 -6.23 -20.99 21.48
C GLN A 257 -5.75 -21.54 20.13
N ALA A 258 -6.35 -21.08 19.00
CA ALA A 258 -5.90 -21.44 17.67
C ALA A 258 -4.56 -20.77 17.27
N TYR A 259 -4.07 -19.82 18.05
CA TYR A 259 -2.85 -19.08 17.78
C TYR A 259 -1.94 -19.12 19.01
N SER A 260 -0.67 -19.46 18.79
CA SER A 260 0.39 -19.40 19.79
C SER A 260 1.30 -18.20 19.56
N TYR A 261 1.79 -17.61 20.65
CA TYR A 261 2.81 -16.56 20.59
C TYR A 261 4.18 -17.19 20.40
N ASP A 262 4.96 -16.69 19.44
CA ASP A 262 6.36 -17.05 19.25
C ASP A 262 7.24 -15.81 19.42
N PRO A 263 8.13 -15.77 20.44
CA PRO A 263 9.02 -14.64 20.66
C PRO A 263 9.99 -14.35 19.49
N LYS A 264 10.23 -15.34 18.62
CA LYS A 264 11.07 -15.17 17.42
C LYS A 264 10.35 -14.42 16.31
N TYR A 265 9.02 -14.50 16.27
CA TYR A 265 8.17 -13.93 15.23
C TYR A 265 7.02 -13.09 15.80
N PRO A 266 7.32 -12.04 16.57
CA PRO A 266 6.30 -11.16 17.13
C PRO A 266 5.53 -10.43 16.02
N VAL A 267 4.30 -10.05 16.31
CA VAL A 267 3.41 -9.41 15.34
C VAL A 267 3.81 -7.95 15.15
N HIS A 268 4.14 -7.55 13.91
CA HIS A 268 4.45 -6.15 13.57
C HIS A 268 5.48 -5.47 14.50
N ASN A 269 6.57 -6.16 14.83
CA ASN A 269 7.63 -5.62 15.70
C ASN A 269 8.58 -4.69 14.91
N TYR A 270 8.02 -3.73 14.19
CA TYR A 270 8.76 -2.72 13.41
C TYR A 270 7.93 -1.45 13.26
N LYS A 271 8.59 -0.33 13.04
CA LYS A 271 7.93 0.95 12.74
C LYS A 271 7.32 0.94 11.34
N LEU A 272 6.23 1.65 11.18
CA LEU A 272 5.60 1.82 9.87
C LEU A 272 6.55 2.58 8.93
N SER A 273 6.78 2.01 7.76
CA SER A 273 7.59 2.63 6.70
C SER A 273 6.76 3.22 5.56
N PHE A 274 5.43 3.09 5.62
CA PHE A 274 4.49 3.56 4.58
C PHE A 274 4.85 3.07 3.18
N ARG A 275 5.40 1.84 3.09
CA ARG A 275 5.93 1.23 1.86
C ARG A 275 7.03 2.06 1.19
N TRP A 276 7.80 2.79 1.98
CA TRP A 276 8.85 3.67 1.47
C TRP A 276 9.82 2.95 0.52
N GLU A 277 10.23 1.74 0.84
CA GLU A 277 11.11 0.94 -0.01
C GLU A 277 10.53 0.74 -1.42
N THR A 278 9.24 0.38 -1.51
CA THR A 278 8.52 0.23 -2.79
C THR A 278 8.43 1.56 -3.54
N VAL A 279 8.11 2.65 -2.84
CA VAL A 279 8.03 4.00 -3.43
C VAL A 279 9.39 4.43 -3.93
N ARG A 280 10.45 4.22 -3.16
CA ARG A 280 11.81 4.55 -3.55
C ARG A 280 12.25 3.77 -4.80
N ALA A 281 12.03 2.46 -4.83
CA ALA A 281 12.36 1.63 -5.99
C ALA A 281 11.62 2.11 -7.25
N PHE A 282 10.34 2.43 -7.15
CA PHE A 282 9.54 2.99 -8.23
C PHE A 282 10.11 4.33 -8.73
N VAL A 283 10.44 5.24 -7.83
CA VAL A 283 11.03 6.55 -8.19
C VAL A 283 12.43 6.40 -8.78
N ASP A 284 13.27 5.51 -8.26
CA ASP A 284 14.60 5.24 -8.79
C ASP A 284 14.51 4.70 -10.22
N GLU A 285 13.54 3.82 -10.52
CA GLU A 285 13.26 3.36 -11.88
C GLU A 285 12.83 4.50 -12.81
N LEU A 286 11.92 5.37 -12.36
CA LEU A 286 11.50 6.56 -13.14
C LEU A 286 12.67 7.51 -13.42
N ARG A 287 13.62 7.63 -12.47
CA ARG A 287 14.85 8.43 -12.62
C ARG A 287 15.89 7.79 -13.53
N GLY A 288 15.69 6.53 -13.94
CA GLY A 288 16.63 5.77 -14.76
C GLY A 288 17.83 5.24 -13.97
N LYS A 289 17.75 5.17 -12.65
CA LYS A 289 18.71 4.44 -11.84
C LYS A 289 18.43 2.95 -11.98
N GLU A 290 19.45 2.16 -12.38
CA GLU A 290 19.32 0.71 -12.37
C GLU A 290 19.00 0.23 -10.97
N ALA A 291 18.06 -0.71 -10.85
CA ALA A 291 17.79 -1.37 -9.59
C ALA A 291 19.12 -2.02 -9.13
N SER A 292 19.72 -1.52 -8.08
CA SER A 292 20.84 -2.19 -7.43
C SER A 292 20.31 -3.52 -6.93
N ASN A 293 20.60 -4.60 -7.65
CA ASN A 293 20.38 -5.96 -7.20
C ASN A 293 21.16 -6.14 -5.87
N GLY A 294 20.44 -6.04 -4.74
CA GLY A 294 20.92 -6.35 -3.43
C GLY A 294 20.40 -7.72 -2.98
#